data_fcd2fb25591fabadbb1afc0af8a3c067
#
_entry.id   fcd2fb25591fabadbb1afc0af8a3c067
#
_cell.length_a   1.000
_cell.length_b   1.000
_cell.length_c   1.000
_cell.angle_alpha   90.00
_cell.angle_beta   90.00
_cell.angle_gamma   90.00
#
_symmetry.space_group_name_H-M   'P 1'
#
loop_
_entity.id
_entity.type
_entity.pdbx_description
1 polymer ?
#
loop_
_entity_poly.entity_id
_entity_poly.type
_entity_poly.pdbx_seq_one_letter_code
_entity_poly.pdbx_strand_id
1 'polypeptide(L)'
;APVEIPKDTANGDFTTTFALAASKALRQPPRNIAQALLDHMDLAGSYFASAEIAGPGFLNFRLNDSWYAAVCEAVESEGAGYGTADHLKGQKIMVEFVSANPTGPMHMGNARGGVLGDTLASVLAACGADVTREFYVNDAGHQIDKFAHSIEARYLQIIRGEDAVPFPEDGYQGEDIKDLARAYYEKNGDKLLDVPEAERQEALAQFGLSINLPKMKTDLERYKIHYDNWFYESSLHESGYVKETVDLLAERGWTYEKDGALWLRTADILRDHYRRQGKKEADIEKLDLKDDVLRRANGFYTYFAADIAYHRNKFAV
;
A
#
# COMPACT_ATOMS: atom_id res chain seq x y z
N ALA A 1 -5.31 18.06 30.13
CA ALA A 1 -3.98 18.11 29.53
C ALA A 1 -3.43 16.69 29.45
N PRO A 2 -2.70 16.33 28.41
CA PRO A 2 -2.14 14.99 28.28
C PRO A 2 -1.03 14.76 29.32
N VAL A 3 -0.81 13.48 29.61
CA VAL A 3 0.43 13.00 30.25
C VAL A 3 1.35 12.55 29.11
N GLU A 4 2.56 13.06 29.09
CA GLU A 4 3.51 12.87 28.00
C GLU A 4 4.86 12.37 28.52
N ILE A 5 5.63 11.74 27.64
CA ILE A 5 7.04 11.42 27.94
C ILE A 5 7.85 12.69 27.74
N PRO A 6 8.61 13.17 28.76
CA PRO A 6 9.41 14.37 28.61
C PRO A 6 10.52 14.19 27.57
N LYS A 7 10.87 15.28 26.85
CA LYS A 7 11.95 15.22 25.85
C LYS A 7 13.32 14.92 26.47
N ASP A 8 13.53 15.39 27.69
CA ASP A 8 14.74 15.11 28.47
C ASP A 8 14.37 14.17 29.63
N THR A 9 14.98 13.00 29.64
CA THR A 9 14.79 11.96 30.66
C THR A 9 15.22 12.39 32.08
N ALA A 10 16.04 13.45 32.19
CA ALA A 10 16.34 14.08 33.46
C ALA A 10 15.08 14.59 34.19
N ASN A 11 14.03 14.93 33.42
CA ASN A 11 12.75 15.40 33.94
C ASN A 11 11.79 14.27 34.37
N GLY A 12 12.24 13.03 34.45
CA GLY A 12 11.43 11.88 34.84
C GLY A 12 10.93 11.05 33.70
N ASP A 13 10.03 10.12 33.99
CA ASP A 13 9.46 9.18 33.04
C ASP A 13 8.21 9.75 32.34
N PHE A 14 7.41 10.54 33.09
CA PHE A 14 6.24 11.22 32.57
C PHE A 14 6.17 12.67 33.04
N THR A 15 5.50 13.51 32.27
CA THR A 15 5.23 14.90 32.60
C THR A 15 3.82 15.31 32.20
N THR A 16 3.23 16.27 32.90
CA THR A 16 1.98 16.89 32.47
C THR A 16 2.03 18.40 32.59
N THR A 17 1.39 19.06 31.63
CA THR A 17 1.18 20.52 31.59
C THR A 17 -0.18 20.93 32.16
N PHE A 18 -0.86 20.06 32.91
CA PHE A 18 -2.22 20.31 33.43
C PHE A 18 -2.33 21.63 34.17
N ALA A 19 -1.40 21.93 35.07
CA ALA A 19 -1.44 23.17 35.86
C ALA A 19 -1.29 24.44 35.00
N LEU A 20 -0.47 24.35 33.93
CA LEU A 20 -0.35 25.43 32.94
C LEU A 20 -1.66 25.66 32.18
N ALA A 21 -2.27 24.59 31.69
CA ALA A 21 -3.55 24.64 30.96
C ALA A 21 -4.72 25.13 31.84
N ALA A 22 -4.76 24.73 33.11
CA ALA A 22 -5.82 25.07 34.05
C ALA A 22 -5.69 26.52 34.60
N SER A 23 -4.55 27.17 34.48
CA SER A 23 -4.25 28.44 35.15
C SER A 23 -5.25 29.55 34.80
N LYS A 24 -5.66 29.66 33.55
CA LYS A 24 -6.63 30.64 33.09
C LYS A 24 -8.04 30.38 33.65
N ALA A 25 -8.45 29.12 33.69
CA ALA A 25 -9.76 28.72 34.19
C ALA A 25 -9.86 28.90 35.71
N LEU A 26 -8.81 28.50 36.43
CA LEU A 26 -8.76 28.60 37.89
C LEU A 26 -8.31 29.99 38.41
N ARG A 27 -7.87 30.88 37.50
CA ARG A 27 -7.36 32.23 37.82
C ARG A 27 -6.25 32.19 38.87
N GLN A 28 -5.36 31.20 38.80
CA GLN A 28 -4.24 31.02 39.72
C GLN A 28 -2.92 30.82 38.93
N PRO A 29 -1.78 31.16 39.54
CA PRO A 29 -0.48 30.85 38.98
C PRO A 29 -0.33 29.33 38.78
N PRO A 30 0.22 28.87 37.63
CA PRO A 30 0.34 27.42 37.37
C PRO A 30 1.12 26.67 38.45
N ARG A 31 2.16 27.30 39.01
CA ARG A 31 2.97 26.67 40.07
C ARG A 31 2.18 26.43 41.36
N ASN A 32 1.24 27.33 41.70
CA ASN A 32 0.36 27.14 42.87
C ASN A 32 -0.64 26.02 42.63
N ILE A 33 -1.16 25.89 41.40
CA ILE A 33 -2.03 24.78 41.02
C ILE A 33 -1.25 23.46 41.07
N ALA A 34 -0.03 23.42 40.55
CA ALA A 34 0.82 22.26 40.60
C ALA A 34 1.14 21.86 42.05
N GLN A 35 1.41 22.83 42.94
CA GLN A 35 1.64 22.59 44.33
C GLN A 35 0.40 22.02 45.03
N ALA A 36 -0.77 22.60 44.80
CA ALA A 36 -2.01 22.09 45.37
C ALA A 36 -2.33 20.65 44.90
N LEU A 37 -2.02 20.34 43.65
CA LEU A 37 -2.15 18.95 43.15
C LEU A 37 -1.19 18.03 43.87
N LEU A 38 0.08 18.41 44.01
CA LEU A 38 1.10 17.60 44.67
C LEU A 38 0.77 17.35 46.14
N ASP A 39 0.28 18.40 46.85
CA ASP A 39 -0.07 18.33 48.29
C ASP A 39 -1.26 17.38 48.57
N HIS A 40 -2.13 17.15 47.53
CA HIS A 40 -3.29 16.27 47.63
C HIS A 40 -3.11 14.95 46.89
N MET A 41 -1.94 14.72 46.30
CA MET A 41 -1.67 13.52 45.51
C MET A 41 -1.22 12.41 46.44
N ASP A 42 -1.93 11.28 46.41
CA ASP A 42 -1.50 10.04 47.07
C ASP A 42 -0.85 9.11 46.02
N LEU A 43 0.41 8.83 46.18
CA LEU A 43 1.17 7.89 45.34
C LEU A 43 1.22 6.48 45.91
N ALA A 44 0.65 6.23 47.13
CA ALA A 44 0.66 4.93 47.73
C ALA A 44 -0.09 3.90 46.88
N GLY A 45 0.51 2.74 46.62
CA GLY A 45 -0.06 1.71 45.78
C GLY A 45 -0.06 2.00 44.27
N SER A 46 0.51 3.14 43.86
CA SER A 46 0.72 3.45 42.46
C SER A 46 2.08 2.97 41.97
N TYR A 47 2.29 3.03 40.63
CA TYR A 47 3.62 2.75 40.04
C TYR A 47 4.57 3.95 40.08
N PHE A 48 4.21 5.06 40.73
CA PHE A 48 5.07 6.22 40.83
C PHE A 48 5.86 6.23 42.14
N ALA A 49 7.18 6.42 42.01
CA ALA A 49 8.07 6.61 43.16
C ALA A 49 7.99 8.05 43.70
N SER A 50 7.84 9.02 42.78
CA SER A 50 7.82 10.45 43.14
C SER A 50 7.09 11.28 42.09
N ALA A 51 6.60 12.43 42.53
CA ALA A 51 6.14 13.52 41.66
C ALA A 51 6.80 14.82 42.10
N GLU A 52 7.24 15.67 41.17
CA GLU A 52 7.93 16.92 41.47
C GLU A 52 7.46 18.04 40.50
N ILE A 53 7.54 19.28 40.97
CA ILE A 53 7.20 20.46 40.18
C ILE A 53 8.45 21.00 39.50
N ALA A 54 8.40 21.10 38.17
CA ALA A 54 9.47 21.68 37.38
C ALA A 54 9.02 22.98 36.67
N GLY A 55 9.96 23.91 36.55
CA GLY A 55 9.76 25.15 35.81
C GLY A 55 8.51 25.94 36.26
N PRO A 56 7.70 26.45 35.32
CA PRO A 56 6.53 27.28 35.60
C PRO A 56 5.30 26.52 36.15
N GLY A 57 5.35 25.20 36.27
CA GLY A 57 4.23 24.40 36.75
C GLY A 57 4.02 23.08 36.01
N PHE A 58 5.10 22.48 35.48
CA PHE A 58 5.09 21.10 35.04
C PHE A 58 5.04 20.18 36.26
N LEU A 59 4.33 19.10 36.16
CA LEU A 59 4.40 17.99 37.10
C LEU A 59 5.11 16.81 36.44
N ASN A 60 6.26 16.45 36.97
CA ASN A 60 7.09 15.36 36.51
C ASN A 60 6.96 14.15 37.45
N PHE A 61 6.89 12.97 36.91
CA PHE A 61 6.70 11.72 37.61
C PHE A 61 7.83 10.76 37.31
N ARG A 62 8.27 10.02 38.36
CA ARG A 62 9.22 8.91 38.24
C ARG A 62 8.55 7.60 38.61
N LEU A 63 8.79 6.58 37.79
CA LEU A 63 8.29 5.24 38.02
C LEU A 63 9.12 4.56 39.14
N ASN A 64 8.48 3.65 39.83
CA ASN A 64 9.16 2.76 40.78
C ASN A 64 9.46 1.39 40.15
N ASP A 65 10.28 0.59 40.84
CA ASP A 65 10.71 -0.71 40.30
C ASP A 65 9.54 -1.72 40.16
N SER A 66 8.45 -1.53 40.89
CA SER A 66 7.29 -2.42 40.80
C SER A 66 6.56 -2.30 39.43
N TRP A 67 6.68 -1.14 38.76
CA TRP A 67 6.15 -1.01 37.40
C TRP A 67 6.89 -1.91 36.42
N TYR A 68 8.22 -1.95 36.51
CA TYR A 68 9.02 -2.81 35.62
C TYR A 68 8.75 -4.29 35.88
N ALA A 69 8.59 -4.68 37.17
CA ALA A 69 8.21 -6.03 37.53
C ALA A 69 6.83 -6.41 36.97
N ALA A 70 5.84 -5.51 37.12
CA ALA A 70 4.49 -5.72 36.57
C ALA A 70 4.47 -5.83 35.06
N VAL A 71 5.30 -5.06 34.33
CA VAL A 71 5.46 -5.20 32.88
C VAL A 71 6.01 -6.59 32.53
N CYS A 72 7.04 -7.08 33.24
CA CYS A 72 7.58 -8.41 33.00
C CYS A 72 6.53 -9.50 33.23
N GLU A 73 5.77 -9.41 34.32
CA GLU A 73 4.67 -10.32 34.64
C GLU A 73 3.57 -10.30 33.57
N ALA A 74 3.20 -9.10 33.06
CA ALA A 74 2.22 -8.95 31.99
C ALA A 74 2.72 -9.60 30.69
N VAL A 75 3.98 -9.34 30.30
CA VAL A 75 4.59 -9.96 29.11
C VAL A 75 4.57 -11.48 29.21
N GLU A 76 4.92 -12.04 30.38
CA GLU A 76 4.95 -13.48 30.59
C GLU A 76 3.53 -14.08 30.56
N SER A 77 2.58 -13.42 31.18
CA SER A 77 1.19 -13.89 31.29
C SER A 77 0.41 -13.77 29.98
N GLU A 78 0.58 -12.68 29.24
CA GLU A 78 -0.12 -12.42 27.97
C GLU A 78 0.56 -13.08 26.76
N GLY A 79 1.86 -13.38 26.88
CA GLY A 79 2.64 -14.01 25.82
C GLY A 79 2.55 -13.28 24.50
N ALA A 80 2.12 -13.99 23.44
CA ALA A 80 1.97 -13.40 22.11
C ALA A 80 0.88 -12.31 21.99
N GLY A 81 -0.01 -12.19 22.98
CA GLY A 81 -1.04 -11.17 23.04
C GLY A 81 -0.56 -9.82 23.61
N TYR A 82 0.63 -9.81 24.25
CA TYR A 82 1.15 -8.58 24.85
C TYR A 82 1.38 -7.48 23.79
N GLY A 83 0.90 -6.28 24.09
CA GLY A 83 1.02 -5.13 23.21
C GLY A 83 -0.06 -5.04 22.14
N THR A 84 -1.04 -5.94 22.12
CA THR A 84 -2.22 -5.81 21.26
C THR A 84 -3.22 -4.81 21.83
N ALA A 85 -4.10 -4.28 20.98
CA ALA A 85 -5.13 -3.32 21.35
C ALA A 85 -6.41 -3.54 20.52
N ASP A 86 -7.53 -3.01 21.00
CA ASP A 86 -8.85 -3.15 20.36
C ASP A 86 -9.32 -1.87 19.65
N HIS A 87 -8.42 -0.90 19.40
CA HIS A 87 -8.78 0.42 18.86
C HIS A 87 -9.43 0.35 17.46
N LEU A 88 -9.07 -0.67 16.67
CA LEU A 88 -9.56 -0.88 15.31
C LEU A 88 -10.49 -2.10 15.21
N LYS A 89 -10.98 -2.60 16.33
CA LYS A 89 -11.87 -3.76 16.36
C LYS A 89 -13.12 -3.57 15.48
N GLY A 90 -13.37 -4.53 14.60
CA GLY A 90 -14.48 -4.50 13.65
C GLY A 90 -14.23 -3.68 12.40
N GLN A 91 -13.04 -3.08 12.23
CA GLN A 91 -12.65 -2.46 10.98
C GLN A 91 -11.98 -3.49 10.06
N LYS A 92 -12.46 -3.58 8.82
CA LYS A 92 -11.81 -4.32 7.76
C LYS A 92 -10.86 -3.38 7.01
N ILE A 93 -9.60 -3.76 6.90
CA ILE A 93 -8.56 -2.94 6.26
C ILE A 93 -7.81 -3.81 5.26
N MET A 94 -7.75 -3.37 4.00
CA MET A 94 -6.90 -3.98 3.00
C MET A 94 -5.64 -3.15 2.81
N VAL A 95 -4.48 -3.80 2.87
CA VAL A 95 -3.19 -3.19 2.61
C VAL A 95 -2.61 -3.82 1.35
N GLU A 96 -2.55 -3.05 0.27
CA GLU A 96 -1.85 -3.45 -0.95
C GLU A 96 -0.42 -2.92 -0.92
N PHE A 97 0.55 -3.78 -1.20
CA PHE A 97 1.95 -3.38 -1.19
C PHE A 97 2.82 -4.27 -2.07
N VAL A 98 4.00 -3.77 -2.44
CA VAL A 98 4.91 -4.30 -3.47
C VAL A 98 4.32 -4.20 -4.85
N SER A 99 3.32 -5.01 -5.20
CA SER A 99 2.59 -5.02 -6.47
C SER A 99 3.52 -4.83 -7.68
N ALA A 100 4.65 -5.56 -7.68
CA ALA A 100 5.66 -5.45 -8.72
C ALA A 100 5.24 -6.19 -9.99
N ASN A 101 5.56 -5.63 -11.16
CA ASN A 101 5.28 -6.28 -12.44
C ASN A 101 6.05 -7.61 -12.55
N PRO A 102 5.42 -8.70 -12.98
CA PRO A 102 6.04 -10.02 -13.07
C PRO A 102 6.93 -10.19 -14.30
N THR A 103 7.44 -9.09 -14.84
CA THR A 103 8.26 -9.02 -16.04
C THR A 103 9.77 -9.18 -15.77
N GLY A 104 10.15 -9.38 -14.51
CA GLY A 104 11.54 -9.58 -14.10
C GLY A 104 11.69 -9.82 -12.60
N PRO A 105 12.92 -9.97 -12.10
CA PRO A 105 13.19 -10.18 -10.69
C PRO A 105 12.87 -8.93 -9.85
N MET A 106 12.44 -9.14 -8.60
CA MET A 106 12.26 -8.06 -7.65
C MET A 106 13.61 -7.44 -7.26
N HIS A 107 13.59 -6.15 -6.96
CA HIS A 107 14.78 -5.38 -6.57
C HIS A 107 14.61 -4.78 -5.15
N MET A 108 15.68 -4.14 -4.64
CA MET A 108 15.68 -3.56 -3.28
C MET A 108 14.55 -2.56 -3.00
N GLY A 109 14.06 -1.85 -4.03
CA GLY A 109 12.90 -0.97 -3.89
C GLY A 109 11.62 -1.73 -3.51
N ASN A 110 11.41 -2.89 -4.15
CA ASN A 110 10.28 -3.78 -3.83
C ASN A 110 10.41 -4.35 -2.40
N ALA A 111 11.62 -4.77 -1.99
CA ALA A 111 11.88 -5.26 -0.64
C ALA A 111 11.57 -4.19 0.43
N ARG A 112 11.96 -2.94 0.21
CA ARG A 112 11.64 -1.82 1.12
C ARG A 112 10.14 -1.59 1.24
N GLY A 113 9.44 -1.56 0.10
CA GLY A 113 7.97 -1.48 0.08
C GLY A 113 7.32 -2.66 0.80
N GLY A 114 7.89 -3.85 0.64
CA GLY A 114 7.45 -5.07 1.30
C GLY A 114 7.52 -4.98 2.83
N VAL A 115 8.67 -4.59 3.37
CA VAL A 115 8.83 -4.41 4.84
C VAL A 115 7.86 -3.36 5.38
N LEU A 116 7.72 -2.24 4.69
CA LEU A 116 6.82 -1.17 5.14
C LEU A 116 5.36 -1.63 5.15
N GLY A 117 4.90 -2.27 4.06
CA GLY A 117 3.53 -2.74 3.94
C GLY A 117 3.19 -3.84 4.94
N ASP A 118 4.06 -4.84 5.08
CA ASP A 118 3.85 -5.94 6.02
C ASP A 118 3.88 -5.47 7.48
N THR A 119 4.82 -4.56 7.83
CA THR A 119 4.86 -3.95 9.17
C THR A 119 3.59 -3.15 9.45
N LEU A 120 3.12 -2.34 8.49
CA LEU A 120 1.88 -1.58 8.64
C LEU A 120 0.69 -2.52 8.85
N ALA A 121 0.55 -3.56 8.03
CA ALA A 121 -0.50 -4.55 8.15
C ALA A 121 -0.46 -5.26 9.52
N SER A 122 0.74 -5.60 9.99
CA SER A 122 0.94 -6.25 11.28
C SER A 122 0.56 -5.34 12.46
N VAL A 123 0.92 -4.05 12.41
CA VAL A 123 0.53 -3.07 13.44
C VAL A 123 -0.97 -2.85 13.45
N LEU A 124 -1.61 -2.72 12.28
CA LEU A 124 -3.07 -2.59 12.20
C LEU A 124 -3.78 -3.80 12.77
N ALA A 125 -3.30 -5.01 12.47
CA ALA A 125 -3.83 -6.25 13.04
C ALA A 125 -3.63 -6.31 14.55
N ALA A 126 -2.46 -5.91 15.07
CA ALA A 126 -2.20 -5.81 16.51
C ALA A 126 -3.10 -4.78 17.20
N CYS A 127 -3.60 -3.78 16.48
CA CYS A 127 -4.60 -2.83 16.97
C CYS A 127 -6.05 -3.34 16.88
N GLY A 128 -6.26 -4.58 16.45
CA GLY A 128 -7.57 -5.24 16.42
C GLY A 128 -8.32 -5.15 15.08
N ALA A 129 -7.69 -4.66 14.01
CA ALA A 129 -8.29 -4.66 12.68
C ALA A 129 -8.30 -6.06 12.05
N ASP A 130 -9.31 -6.33 11.23
CA ASP A 130 -9.34 -7.46 10.30
C ASP A 130 -8.59 -7.04 9.02
N VAL A 131 -7.34 -7.49 8.90
CA VAL A 131 -6.42 -6.99 7.86
C VAL A 131 -6.24 -8.01 6.76
N THR A 132 -6.49 -7.61 5.51
CA THR A 132 -6.17 -8.35 4.30
C THR A 132 -4.91 -7.77 3.64
N ARG A 133 -3.91 -8.61 3.38
CA ARG A 133 -2.70 -8.27 2.62
C ARG A 133 -2.90 -8.65 1.17
N GLU A 134 -2.81 -7.68 0.27
CA GLU A 134 -3.02 -7.91 -1.15
C GLU A 134 -1.78 -7.57 -1.97
N PHE A 135 -1.48 -8.44 -2.94
CA PHE A 135 -0.53 -8.21 -4.01
C PHE A 135 -1.29 -8.10 -5.33
N TYR A 136 -1.19 -6.95 -6.01
CA TYR A 136 -1.74 -6.78 -7.35
C TYR A 136 -0.76 -7.30 -8.39
N VAL A 137 -1.19 -8.26 -9.18
CA VAL A 137 -0.44 -8.85 -10.29
C VAL A 137 -0.88 -8.19 -11.59
N ASN A 138 -0.01 -7.36 -12.15
CA ASN A 138 -0.21 -6.79 -13.49
C ASN A 138 0.20 -7.84 -14.53
N ASP A 139 -0.71 -8.74 -14.88
CA ASP A 139 -0.53 -9.83 -15.83
C ASP A 139 -1.17 -9.56 -17.19
N ALA A 140 -1.55 -8.31 -17.47
CA ALA A 140 -2.17 -7.89 -18.70
C ALA A 140 -1.62 -6.54 -19.21
N GLY A 141 -1.92 -6.20 -20.48
CA GLY A 141 -1.64 -4.90 -21.06
C GLY A 141 -0.19 -4.67 -21.47
N HIS A 142 0.16 -3.41 -21.75
CA HIS A 142 1.38 -3.03 -22.47
C HIS A 142 2.71 -3.52 -21.85
N GLN A 143 2.77 -3.70 -20.54
CA GLN A 143 3.98 -4.23 -19.88
C GLN A 143 4.19 -5.70 -20.24
N ILE A 144 3.11 -6.45 -20.36
CA ILE A 144 3.14 -7.86 -20.76
C ILE A 144 3.42 -7.99 -22.25
N ASP A 145 2.84 -7.12 -23.09
CA ASP A 145 3.17 -7.09 -24.53
C ASP A 145 4.66 -6.86 -24.74
N LYS A 146 5.23 -5.87 -24.05
CA LYS A 146 6.67 -5.57 -24.10
C LYS A 146 7.51 -6.73 -23.59
N PHE A 147 7.09 -7.42 -22.55
CA PHE A 147 7.72 -8.61 -22.02
C PHE A 147 7.70 -9.75 -23.04
N ALA A 148 6.55 -9.99 -23.65
CA ALA A 148 6.38 -10.97 -24.73
C ALA A 148 7.32 -10.72 -25.91
N HIS A 149 7.34 -9.50 -26.44
CA HIS A 149 8.23 -9.09 -27.51
C HIS A 149 9.72 -9.27 -27.17
N SER A 150 10.09 -8.99 -25.92
CA SER A 150 11.47 -9.15 -25.45
C SER A 150 11.90 -10.62 -25.41
N ILE A 151 11.06 -11.50 -24.89
CA ILE A 151 11.33 -12.95 -24.86
C ILE A 151 11.33 -13.51 -26.28
N GLU A 152 10.38 -13.10 -27.12
CA GLU A 152 10.29 -13.53 -28.52
C GLU A 152 11.57 -13.21 -29.29
N ALA A 153 12.04 -11.96 -29.20
CA ALA A 153 13.28 -11.55 -29.89
C ALA A 153 14.45 -12.44 -29.46
N ARG A 154 14.61 -12.70 -28.15
CA ARG A 154 15.69 -13.59 -27.66
C ARG A 154 15.48 -15.03 -28.06
N TYR A 155 14.27 -15.55 -28.08
CA TYR A 155 13.95 -16.89 -28.57
C TYR A 155 14.28 -17.05 -30.05
N LEU A 156 13.91 -16.08 -30.89
CA LEU A 156 14.24 -16.11 -32.31
C LEU A 156 15.74 -15.94 -32.58
N GLN A 157 16.44 -15.15 -31.75
CA GLN A 157 17.90 -15.01 -31.81
C GLN A 157 18.62 -16.32 -31.52
N ILE A 158 18.12 -17.15 -30.60
CA ILE A 158 18.71 -18.49 -30.35
C ILE A 158 18.63 -19.36 -31.60
N ILE A 159 17.54 -19.26 -32.36
CA ILE A 159 17.29 -20.13 -33.52
C ILE A 159 17.97 -19.60 -34.81
N ARG A 160 17.94 -18.28 -35.03
CA ARG A 160 18.32 -17.65 -36.28
C ARG A 160 19.67 -16.91 -36.22
N GLY A 161 20.21 -16.71 -35.03
CA GLY A 161 21.37 -15.88 -34.74
C GLY A 161 20.99 -14.44 -34.35
N GLU A 162 21.84 -13.82 -33.54
CA GLU A 162 21.62 -12.46 -33.02
C GLU A 162 21.55 -11.41 -34.12
N ASP A 163 22.40 -11.52 -35.15
CA ASP A 163 22.43 -10.57 -36.27
C ASP A 163 21.23 -10.64 -37.19
N ALA A 164 20.48 -11.76 -37.17
CA ALA A 164 19.31 -11.97 -38.00
C ALA A 164 18.00 -11.44 -37.40
N VAL A 165 18.00 -11.15 -36.10
CA VAL A 165 16.78 -10.74 -35.37
C VAL A 165 17.10 -9.50 -34.53
N PRO A 166 16.61 -8.30 -34.94
CA PRO A 166 16.82 -7.08 -34.17
C PRO A 166 16.08 -7.19 -32.82
N PHE A 167 16.70 -6.71 -31.76
CA PHE A 167 16.06 -6.61 -30.46
C PHE A 167 15.23 -5.29 -30.38
N PRO A 168 14.00 -5.29 -29.80
CA PRO A 168 13.20 -4.09 -29.65
C PRO A 168 13.94 -3.01 -28.85
N GLU A 169 13.95 -1.75 -29.34
CA GLU A 169 14.65 -0.64 -28.68
C GLU A 169 14.15 -0.40 -27.26
N ASP A 170 12.85 -0.53 -27.05
CA ASP A 170 12.20 -0.36 -25.75
C ASP A 170 12.09 -1.67 -24.95
N GLY A 171 12.62 -2.80 -25.46
CA GLY A 171 12.56 -4.13 -24.85
C GLY A 171 13.28 -4.22 -23.51
N TYR A 172 12.89 -5.22 -22.71
CA TYR A 172 13.62 -5.59 -21.48
C TYR A 172 14.92 -6.29 -21.82
N GLN A 173 16.05 -5.65 -21.52
CA GLN A 173 17.38 -6.12 -21.95
C GLN A 173 18.11 -6.99 -20.92
N GLY A 174 17.47 -7.29 -19.79
CA GLY A 174 18.09 -8.05 -18.70
C GLY A 174 18.49 -9.47 -19.10
N GLU A 175 19.44 -10.06 -18.36
CA GLU A 175 19.87 -11.43 -18.57
C GLU A 175 18.74 -12.44 -18.27
N ASP A 176 17.84 -12.08 -17.36
CA ASP A 176 16.62 -12.82 -17.04
C ASP A 176 15.74 -13.10 -18.27
N ILE A 177 15.63 -12.15 -19.20
CA ILE A 177 14.89 -12.35 -20.46
C ILE A 177 15.58 -13.40 -21.36
N LYS A 178 16.91 -13.38 -21.43
CA LYS A 178 17.67 -14.39 -22.18
C LYS A 178 17.51 -15.78 -21.55
N ASP A 179 17.52 -15.83 -20.22
CA ASP A 179 17.34 -17.08 -19.47
C ASP A 179 15.93 -17.67 -19.70
N LEU A 180 14.87 -16.83 -19.72
CA LEU A 180 13.52 -17.28 -20.05
C LEU A 180 13.43 -17.82 -21.48
N ALA A 181 14.01 -17.12 -22.44
CA ALA A 181 14.03 -17.56 -23.84
C ALA A 181 14.80 -18.90 -24.00
N ARG A 182 15.96 -19.02 -23.34
CA ARG A 182 16.76 -20.24 -23.32
C ARG A 182 16.01 -21.39 -22.67
N ALA A 183 15.40 -21.16 -21.50
CA ALA A 183 14.63 -22.18 -20.81
C ALA A 183 13.43 -22.68 -21.64
N TYR A 184 12.77 -21.76 -22.37
CA TYR A 184 11.71 -22.17 -23.29
C TYR A 184 12.25 -23.05 -24.42
N TYR A 185 13.35 -22.62 -25.07
CA TYR A 185 13.96 -23.34 -26.17
C TYR A 185 14.47 -24.72 -25.76
N GLU A 186 15.13 -24.82 -24.60
CA GLU A 186 15.62 -26.12 -24.07
C GLU A 186 14.48 -27.11 -23.82
N LYS A 187 13.32 -26.64 -23.40
CA LYS A 187 12.16 -27.48 -23.12
C LYS A 187 11.33 -27.83 -24.35
N ASN A 188 11.20 -26.90 -25.30
CA ASN A 188 10.22 -26.98 -26.39
C ASN A 188 10.85 -26.95 -27.79
N GLY A 189 12.14 -26.58 -27.91
CA GLY A 189 12.81 -26.41 -29.20
C GLY A 189 12.23 -25.26 -30.02
N ASP A 190 12.12 -25.47 -31.31
CA ASP A 190 11.65 -24.52 -32.32
C ASP A 190 10.13 -24.53 -32.59
N LYS A 191 9.34 -25.14 -31.69
CA LYS A 191 7.89 -25.37 -31.87
C LYS A 191 7.09 -24.11 -32.20
N LEU A 192 7.56 -22.94 -31.76
CA LEU A 192 6.88 -21.67 -32.01
C LEU A 192 7.41 -20.96 -33.27
N LEU A 193 8.34 -21.53 -34.03
CA LEU A 193 8.95 -20.86 -35.18
C LEU A 193 7.92 -20.57 -36.28
N ASP A 194 7.06 -21.54 -36.57
CA ASP A 194 6.06 -21.48 -37.63
C ASP A 194 4.67 -21.09 -37.13
N VAL A 195 4.56 -20.66 -35.88
CA VAL A 195 3.31 -20.18 -35.27
C VAL A 195 3.12 -18.69 -35.57
N PRO A 196 1.88 -18.18 -35.75
CA PRO A 196 1.62 -16.75 -35.88
C PRO A 196 2.24 -15.95 -34.73
N GLU A 197 2.73 -14.75 -35.06
CA GLU A 197 3.45 -13.88 -34.10
C GLU A 197 2.68 -13.66 -32.81
N ALA A 198 1.39 -13.35 -32.89
CA ALA A 198 0.56 -13.12 -31.70
C ALA A 198 0.46 -14.35 -30.79
N GLU A 199 0.31 -15.54 -31.40
CA GLU A 199 0.24 -16.80 -30.61
C GLU A 199 1.60 -17.15 -30.00
N ARG A 200 2.69 -16.85 -30.71
CA ARG A 200 4.06 -17.04 -30.21
C ARG A 200 4.34 -16.13 -29.02
N GLN A 201 3.98 -14.86 -29.13
CA GLN A 201 4.13 -13.86 -28.09
C GLN A 201 3.34 -14.24 -26.83
N GLU A 202 2.08 -14.61 -27.01
CA GLU A 202 1.22 -15.07 -25.89
C GLU A 202 1.84 -16.29 -25.20
N ALA A 203 2.25 -17.31 -25.95
CA ALA A 203 2.84 -18.51 -25.39
C ALA A 203 4.13 -18.23 -24.61
N LEU A 204 4.99 -17.31 -25.10
CA LEU A 204 6.23 -16.93 -24.45
C LEU A 204 5.98 -16.06 -23.20
N ALA A 205 5.01 -15.15 -23.25
CA ALA A 205 4.58 -14.37 -22.09
C ALA A 205 4.07 -15.26 -20.97
N GLN A 206 3.14 -16.17 -21.28
CA GLN A 206 2.59 -17.12 -20.31
C GLN A 206 3.67 -18.04 -19.72
N PHE A 207 4.63 -18.47 -20.52
CA PHE A 207 5.77 -19.23 -20.04
C PHE A 207 6.60 -18.40 -19.06
N GLY A 208 6.95 -17.17 -19.42
CA GLY A 208 7.71 -16.27 -18.57
C GLY A 208 7.00 -15.97 -17.24
N LEU A 209 5.70 -15.70 -17.28
CA LEU A 209 4.87 -15.50 -16.09
C LEU A 209 4.82 -16.77 -15.21
N SER A 210 4.74 -17.94 -15.81
CA SER A 210 4.73 -19.23 -15.07
C SER A 210 6.02 -19.50 -14.30
N ILE A 211 7.12 -18.83 -14.65
CA ILE A 211 8.40 -18.89 -13.94
C ILE A 211 8.52 -17.74 -12.93
N ASN A 212 8.24 -16.52 -13.36
CA ASN A 212 8.48 -15.33 -12.55
C ASN A 212 7.53 -15.24 -11.35
N LEU A 213 6.24 -15.52 -11.51
CA LEU A 213 5.26 -15.41 -10.42
C LEU A 213 5.57 -16.35 -9.24
N PRO A 214 5.82 -17.66 -9.44
CA PRO A 214 6.22 -18.55 -8.35
C PRO A 214 7.53 -18.10 -7.68
N LYS A 215 8.49 -17.60 -8.47
CA LYS A 215 9.75 -17.08 -7.93
C LYS A 215 9.52 -15.86 -7.03
N MET A 216 8.69 -14.90 -7.47
CA MET A 216 8.34 -13.73 -6.67
C MET A 216 7.67 -14.14 -5.36
N LYS A 217 6.72 -15.10 -5.41
CA LYS A 217 6.07 -15.66 -4.21
C LYS A 217 7.11 -16.25 -3.26
N THR A 218 8.00 -17.10 -3.77
CA THR A 218 9.05 -17.73 -2.98
C THR A 218 10.02 -16.71 -2.37
N ASP A 219 10.40 -15.67 -3.11
CA ASP A 219 11.31 -14.63 -2.62
C ASP A 219 10.65 -13.80 -1.50
N LEU A 220 9.35 -13.47 -1.62
CA LEU A 220 8.59 -12.78 -0.57
C LEU A 220 8.42 -13.66 0.68
N GLU A 221 8.12 -14.95 0.51
CA GLU A 221 8.04 -15.90 1.63
C GLU A 221 9.37 -16.06 2.37
N ARG A 222 10.51 -16.13 1.63
CA ARG A 222 11.86 -16.14 2.22
C ARG A 222 12.13 -14.85 3.00
N TYR A 223 11.55 -13.75 2.57
CA TYR A 223 11.62 -12.46 3.25
C TYR A 223 10.59 -12.33 4.37
N LYS A 224 9.82 -13.42 4.65
CA LYS A 224 8.76 -13.53 5.66
C LYS A 224 7.59 -12.57 5.43
N ILE A 225 7.33 -12.23 4.20
CA ILE A 225 6.17 -11.45 3.77
C ILE A 225 5.15 -12.42 3.18
N HIS A 226 3.94 -12.43 3.74
CA HIS A 226 2.84 -13.29 3.32
C HIS A 226 1.68 -12.44 2.85
N TYR A 227 1.00 -12.91 1.79
CA TYR A 227 -0.20 -12.28 1.24
C TYR A 227 -1.40 -13.20 1.40
N ASP A 228 -2.53 -12.59 1.77
CA ASP A 228 -3.82 -13.28 1.84
C ASP A 228 -4.44 -13.40 0.44
N ASN A 229 -4.21 -12.40 -0.41
CA ASN A 229 -4.74 -12.35 -1.76
C ASN A 229 -3.66 -11.95 -2.79
N TRP A 230 -3.63 -12.70 -3.90
CA TRP A 230 -2.89 -12.37 -5.13
C TRP A 230 -3.92 -12.04 -6.20
N PHE A 231 -4.18 -10.76 -6.38
CA PHE A 231 -5.20 -10.27 -7.31
C PHE A 231 -4.61 -10.12 -8.71
N TYR A 232 -5.21 -10.77 -9.69
CA TYR A 232 -4.78 -10.74 -11.09
C TYR A 232 -5.61 -9.73 -11.88
N GLU A 233 -4.96 -8.77 -12.58
CA GLU A 233 -5.63 -7.76 -13.42
C GLU A 233 -6.46 -8.41 -14.52
N SER A 234 -5.96 -9.48 -15.14
CA SER A 234 -6.67 -10.26 -16.16
C SER A 234 -8.08 -10.67 -15.72
N SER A 235 -8.26 -10.99 -14.43
CA SER A 235 -9.56 -11.40 -13.90
C SER A 235 -10.65 -10.34 -14.02
N LEU A 236 -10.29 -9.05 -13.98
CA LEU A 236 -11.25 -7.95 -14.17
C LEU A 236 -11.76 -7.88 -15.62
N HIS A 237 -10.88 -8.20 -16.57
CA HIS A 237 -11.22 -8.21 -17.98
C HIS A 237 -12.02 -9.45 -18.37
N GLU A 238 -11.57 -10.62 -17.94
CA GLU A 238 -12.19 -11.93 -18.21
C GLU A 238 -13.60 -12.04 -17.63
N SER A 239 -13.80 -11.54 -16.42
CA SER A 239 -15.12 -11.52 -15.77
C SER A 239 -16.07 -10.48 -16.34
N GLY A 240 -15.56 -9.52 -17.15
CA GLY A 240 -16.33 -8.38 -17.64
C GLY A 240 -16.54 -7.29 -16.58
N TYR A 241 -15.89 -7.36 -15.44
CA TYR A 241 -16.08 -6.42 -14.32
C TYR A 241 -15.67 -4.99 -14.68
N VAL A 242 -14.65 -4.81 -15.56
CA VAL A 242 -14.29 -3.48 -16.09
C VAL A 242 -15.48 -2.89 -16.86
N LYS A 243 -16.10 -3.67 -17.76
CA LYS A 243 -17.27 -3.23 -18.51
C LYS A 243 -18.43 -2.86 -17.59
N GLU A 244 -18.76 -3.73 -16.65
CA GLU A 244 -19.83 -3.49 -15.66
C GLU A 244 -19.59 -2.20 -14.88
N THR A 245 -18.35 -1.95 -14.49
CA THR A 245 -17.99 -0.73 -13.74
C THR A 245 -18.15 0.52 -14.60
N VAL A 246 -17.73 0.47 -15.86
CA VAL A 246 -17.90 1.60 -16.78
C VAL A 246 -19.38 1.85 -17.10
N ASP A 247 -20.16 0.79 -17.29
CA ASP A 247 -21.61 0.90 -17.50
C ASP A 247 -22.30 1.55 -16.28
N LEU A 248 -21.92 1.16 -15.06
CA LEU A 248 -22.41 1.78 -13.83
C LEU A 248 -22.09 3.28 -13.74
N LEU A 249 -20.89 3.68 -14.15
CA LEU A 249 -20.53 5.11 -14.21
C LEU A 249 -21.38 5.87 -15.25
N ALA A 250 -21.67 5.24 -16.37
CA ALA A 250 -22.53 5.82 -17.42
C ALA A 250 -23.98 5.96 -16.94
N GLU A 251 -24.55 4.95 -16.30
CA GLU A 251 -25.89 4.98 -15.69
C GLU A 251 -26.04 6.11 -14.65
N ARG A 252 -24.97 6.40 -13.93
CA ARG A 252 -24.92 7.48 -12.93
C ARG A 252 -24.68 8.87 -13.53
N GLY A 253 -24.53 8.98 -14.87
CA GLY A 253 -24.30 10.25 -15.56
C GLY A 253 -22.90 10.83 -15.42
N TRP A 254 -21.93 10.03 -14.93
CA TRP A 254 -20.54 10.46 -14.73
C TRP A 254 -19.70 10.42 -16.01
N THR A 255 -20.27 9.95 -17.12
CA THR A 255 -19.56 9.82 -18.41
C THR A 255 -20.19 10.65 -19.51
N TYR A 256 -19.46 10.81 -20.61
CA TYR A 256 -19.95 11.37 -21.87
C TYR A 256 -19.13 10.84 -23.06
N GLU A 257 -19.72 10.84 -24.27
CA GLU A 257 -19.00 10.46 -25.47
C GLU A 257 -18.40 11.68 -26.15
N LYS A 258 -17.15 11.56 -26.60
CA LYS A 258 -16.47 12.57 -27.43
C LYS A 258 -15.45 11.88 -28.34
N ASP A 259 -15.47 12.24 -29.62
CA ASP A 259 -14.57 11.73 -30.67
C ASP A 259 -14.55 10.18 -30.74
N GLY A 260 -15.72 9.55 -30.51
CA GLY A 260 -15.88 8.09 -30.49
C GLY A 260 -15.34 7.39 -29.23
N ALA A 261 -14.79 8.12 -28.29
CA ALA A 261 -14.31 7.61 -27.02
C ALA A 261 -15.28 7.95 -25.88
N LEU A 262 -15.32 7.10 -24.85
CA LEU A 262 -16.09 7.34 -23.63
C LEU A 262 -15.18 7.97 -22.57
N TRP A 263 -15.58 9.11 -22.05
CA TRP A 263 -14.85 9.93 -21.10
C TRP A 263 -15.52 9.95 -19.74
N LEU A 264 -14.72 9.97 -18.66
CA LEU A 264 -15.18 10.26 -17.30
C LEU A 264 -15.13 11.77 -17.05
N ARG A 265 -16.14 12.33 -16.39
CA ARG A 265 -16.19 13.72 -15.92
C ARG A 265 -15.30 13.93 -14.69
N THR A 266 -14.04 13.56 -14.79
CA THR A 266 -13.08 13.61 -13.67
C THR A 266 -12.92 15.03 -13.14
N ALA A 267 -12.89 16.02 -14.04
CA ALA A 267 -12.77 17.42 -13.66
C ALA A 267 -13.93 17.88 -12.76
N ASP A 268 -15.17 17.46 -13.04
CA ASP A 268 -16.34 17.82 -12.25
C ASP A 268 -16.33 17.11 -10.89
N ILE A 269 -15.98 15.82 -10.89
CA ILE A 269 -15.82 15.02 -9.66
C ILE A 269 -14.79 15.64 -8.72
N LEU A 270 -13.63 16.05 -9.24
CA LEU A 270 -12.57 16.67 -8.45
C LEU A 270 -12.97 18.07 -7.95
N ARG A 271 -13.68 18.88 -8.77
CA ARG A 271 -14.22 20.17 -8.32
C ARG A 271 -15.15 20.01 -7.12
N ASP A 272 -16.08 19.05 -7.21
CA ASP A 272 -17.01 18.76 -6.12
C ASP A 272 -16.30 18.24 -4.88
N HIS A 273 -15.29 17.38 -5.05
CA HIS A 273 -14.45 16.90 -3.95
C HIS A 273 -13.74 18.06 -3.22
N TYR A 274 -13.08 18.95 -3.94
CA TYR A 274 -12.39 20.10 -3.35
C TYR A 274 -13.34 21.10 -2.67
N ARG A 275 -14.56 21.31 -3.22
CA ARG A 275 -15.60 22.11 -2.57
C ARG A 275 -16.01 21.52 -1.23
N ARG A 276 -16.22 20.22 -1.16
CA ARG A 276 -16.55 19.51 0.10
C ARG A 276 -15.42 19.61 1.14
N GLN A 277 -14.18 19.71 0.70
CA GLN A 277 -13.03 19.96 1.58
C GLN A 277 -12.90 21.43 2.00
N GLY A 278 -13.78 22.31 1.56
CA GLY A 278 -13.75 23.74 1.90
C GLY A 278 -12.73 24.57 1.13
N LYS A 279 -12.17 24.06 0.01
CA LYS A 279 -11.28 24.81 -0.85
C LYS A 279 -12.04 25.96 -1.54
N LYS A 280 -11.43 27.13 -1.65
CA LYS A 280 -12.07 28.32 -2.29
C LYS A 280 -12.18 28.11 -3.80
N GLU A 281 -13.28 28.55 -4.41
CA GLU A 281 -13.54 28.43 -5.85
C GLU A 281 -12.38 28.98 -6.69
N ALA A 282 -11.87 30.17 -6.35
CA ALA A 282 -10.73 30.79 -7.03
C ALA A 282 -9.43 29.96 -7.01
N ASP A 283 -9.27 29.05 -6.04
CA ASP A 283 -8.13 28.14 -5.99
C ASP A 283 -8.41 26.84 -6.75
N ILE A 284 -9.68 26.43 -6.84
CA ILE A 284 -10.11 25.29 -7.68
C ILE A 284 -9.98 25.63 -9.15
N GLU A 285 -10.37 26.84 -9.56
CA GLU A 285 -10.27 27.31 -10.96
C GLU A 285 -8.82 27.37 -11.48
N LYS A 286 -7.84 27.52 -10.59
CA LYS A 286 -6.40 27.49 -10.95
C LYS A 286 -5.88 26.08 -11.22
N LEU A 287 -6.64 25.04 -10.87
CA LEU A 287 -6.24 23.64 -11.10
C LEU A 287 -6.55 23.30 -12.56
N ASP A 288 -5.57 22.79 -13.28
CA ASP A 288 -5.75 22.28 -14.67
C ASP A 288 -6.40 20.88 -14.60
N LEU A 289 -7.68 20.85 -14.17
CA LEU A 289 -8.44 19.61 -14.04
C LEU A 289 -8.93 19.18 -15.43
N LYS A 290 -8.67 17.92 -15.77
CA LYS A 290 -9.03 17.31 -17.05
C LYS A 290 -9.89 16.09 -16.85
N ASP A 291 -10.69 15.76 -17.86
CA ASP A 291 -11.42 14.52 -17.91
C ASP A 291 -10.54 13.40 -18.47
N ASP A 292 -10.85 12.18 -18.10
CA ASP A 292 -10.09 11.00 -18.46
C ASP A 292 -10.86 10.05 -19.37
N VAL A 293 -10.16 9.40 -20.29
CA VAL A 293 -10.75 8.41 -21.20
C VAL A 293 -10.90 7.07 -20.47
N LEU A 294 -12.10 6.53 -20.43
CA LEU A 294 -12.39 5.18 -19.92
C LEU A 294 -12.34 4.13 -21.03
N ARG A 295 -12.90 4.44 -22.23
CA ARG A 295 -12.88 3.55 -23.38
C ARG A 295 -12.49 4.34 -24.62
N ARG A 296 -11.48 3.86 -25.32
CA ARG A 296 -10.97 4.47 -26.56
C ARG A 296 -11.93 4.27 -27.72
N ALA A 297 -11.79 5.06 -28.79
CA ALA A 297 -12.59 4.94 -30.00
C ALA A 297 -12.52 3.56 -30.70
N ASN A 298 -11.42 2.82 -30.47
CA ASN A 298 -11.27 1.44 -30.95
C ASN A 298 -11.98 0.40 -30.07
N GLY A 299 -12.71 0.82 -29.02
CA GLY A 299 -13.48 -0.05 -28.13
C GLY A 299 -12.72 -0.60 -26.92
N PHE A 300 -11.39 -0.43 -26.84
CA PHE A 300 -10.59 -0.92 -25.71
C PHE A 300 -10.68 0.01 -24.49
N TYR A 301 -10.80 -0.61 -23.31
CA TYR A 301 -10.73 0.11 -22.04
C TYR A 301 -9.30 0.59 -21.75
N THR A 302 -9.20 1.70 -21.03
CA THR A 302 -7.92 2.25 -20.59
C THR A 302 -7.50 1.62 -19.27
N TYR A 303 -6.23 1.80 -18.89
CA TYR A 303 -5.76 1.45 -17.55
C TYR A 303 -6.57 2.13 -16.45
N PHE A 304 -6.97 3.37 -16.65
CA PHE A 304 -7.77 4.12 -15.69
C PHE A 304 -9.13 3.47 -15.43
N ALA A 305 -9.77 2.90 -16.46
CA ALA A 305 -11.01 2.13 -16.29
C ALA A 305 -10.77 0.84 -15.48
N ALA A 306 -9.66 0.16 -15.72
CA ALA A 306 -9.27 -1.03 -14.97
C ALA A 306 -8.97 -0.68 -13.49
N ASP A 307 -8.27 0.42 -13.23
CA ASP A 307 -7.98 0.91 -11.88
C ASP A 307 -9.26 1.23 -11.09
N ILE A 308 -10.23 1.89 -11.73
CA ILE A 308 -11.53 2.17 -11.10
C ILE A 308 -12.25 0.86 -10.77
N ALA A 309 -12.27 -0.10 -11.69
CA ALA A 309 -12.87 -1.40 -11.46
C ALA A 309 -12.18 -2.15 -10.33
N TYR A 310 -10.87 -2.12 -10.28
CA TYR A 310 -10.09 -2.72 -9.20
C TYR A 310 -10.42 -2.10 -7.83
N HIS A 311 -10.44 -0.78 -7.72
CA HIS A 311 -10.81 -0.11 -6.48
C HIS A 311 -12.26 -0.40 -6.08
N ARG A 312 -13.19 -0.46 -7.04
CA ARG A 312 -14.56 -0.89 -6.76
C ARG A 312 -14.60 -2.33 -6.22
N ASN A 313 -13.80 -3.23 -6.77
CA ASN A 313 -13.69 -4.60 -6.30
C ASN A 313 -13.20 -4.65 -4.85
N LYS A 314 -12.18 -3.89 -4.47
CA LYS A 314 -11.66 -3.81 -3.10
C LYS A 314 -12.74 -3.44 -2.06
N PHE A 315 -13.67 -2.59 -2.43
CA PHE A 315 -14.76 -2.19 -1.53
C PHE A 315 -15.96 -3.14 -1.54
N ALA A 316 -15.96 -4.14 -2.41
CA ALA A 316 -17.04 -5.12 -2.52
C ALA A 316 -16.76 -6.43 -1.75
N VAL A 317 -15.52 -6.61 -1.28
CA VAL A 317 -15.02 -7.83 -0.62
C VAL A 317 -15.12 -7.76 0.90
#